data_13579462df1ac59fad02be4d709b6a27
#
_entry.id   13579462df1ac59fad02be4d709b6a27
#
_cell.length_a   1.000
_cell.length_b   1.000
_cell.length_c   1.000
_cell.angle_alpha   90.00
_cell.angle_beta   90.00
_cell.angle_gamma   90.00
#
_symmetry.space_group_name_H-M   'P 1'
#
loop_
_entity.id
_entity.type
_entity.pdbx_description
1 polymer ?
#
loop_
_entity_poly.entity_id
_entity_poly.type
_entity_poly.pdbx_seq_one_letter_code
_entity_poly.pdbx_strand_id
1 'polypeptide(L)'
;MFQTCHPLAARLSRRIQFWLLASTLLLAIGNWLPVSAQTSSPDTNELPPLQLHMPMVRGGVATLGLCPADSSNSYTTTTIMGQPRNPDRPPLLDPDLNLSIRGYTVTTSTLSLVAIDGPTDDDAPQLAHLFRPARVPDFPALYQVYDWDWSCRVGGCVGKPIAVPEVTLVEMVTIPSEPLYPPRRNATIGGNHIALVLYAEQFRLTFTYTREDTPAIGYLVHVENFCVDPNLLALYQQLHQAGRTTLPGLRLDDSIGTALGESALISVRDTGSFMDPRSGKDWWQDTVRAMLAAKAAGD
;
A
#
# COMPACT_ATOMS: atom_id res chain seq x y z
N MET A 1 4.72 66.45 1.53
CA MET A 1 5.10 66.30 2.96
C MET A 1 5.71 64.95 3.07
N PHE A 2 6.99 64.79 2.87
CA PHE A 2 8.11 64.75 3.82
C PHE A 2 7.73 63.92 5.06
N GLN A 3 8.28 62.75 5.36
CA GLN A 3 9.68 62.58 5.79
C GLN A 3 10.13 61.10 5.73
N THR A 4 11.29 60.96 5.18
CA THR A 4 12.29 59.90 5.31
C THR A 4 12.76 59.70 6.74
N CYS A 5 13.18 58.49 7.12
CA CYS A 5 14.41 58.24 7.89
C CYS A 5 14.82 56.75 7.83
N HIS A 6 15.95 56.51 7.23
CA HIS A 6 16.91 55.42 7.41
C HIS A 6 17.84 55.73 8.61
N PRO A 7 18.89 54.94 8.87
CA PRO A 7 19.08 53.52 9.25
C PRO A 7 19.89 53.41 10.56
N LEU A 8 20.23 52.26 11.04
CA LEU A 8 21.47 52.05 11.82
C LEU A 8 21.88 50.56 11.84
N ALA A 9 23.04 50.38 11.24
CA ALA A 9 23.87 49.17 11.34
C ALA A 9 24.81 49.28 12.56
N ALA A 10 25.12 48.18 13.19
CA ALA A 10 26.31 47.97 14.03
C ALA A 10 26.60 46.46 14.03
N ARG A 11 27.52 46.02 13.40
CA ARG A 11 28.98 45.85 13.38
C ARG A 11 29.61 45.43 14.71
N LEU A 12 30.44 44.39 14.54
CA LEU A 12 31.64 43.96 15.30
C LEU A 12 31.42 43.07 16.53
N SER A 13 32.29 42.12 16.89
CA SER A 13 33.62 41.72 16.38
C SER A 13 34.08 40.50 17.20
N ARG A 14 34.79 39.60 16.52
CA ARG A 14 35.99 38.85 16.95
C ARG A 14 36.16 38.48 18.44
N ARG A 15 36.48 37.23 18.73
CA ARG A 15 37.82 36.83 19.21
C ARG A 15 38.02 35.30 19.18
N ILE A 16 39.05 34.94 18.44
CA ILE A 16 39.86 33.72 18.46
C ILE A 16 40.63 33.67 19.78
N GLN A 17 40.63 32.53 20.44
CA GLN A 17 41.72 32.22 21.38
C GLN A 17 42.14 30.75 21.21
N PHE A 18 43.31 30.62 20.58
CA PHE A 18 44.19 29.44 20.64
C PHE A 18 44.76 29.32 22.06
N TRP A 19 44.77 28.12 22.61
CA TRP A 19 45.70 27.71 23.63
C TRP A 19 46.34 26.37 23.26
N LEU A 20 47.61 26.47 22.88
CA LEU A 20 48.61 25.41 22.87
C LEU A 20 49.29 25.36 24.27
N LEU A 21 49.44 24.17 24.84
CA LEU A 21 50.46 23.80 25.81
C LEU A 21 50.55 22.29 25.80
N ALA A 22 51.49 21.74 25.30
CA ALA A 22 52.83 21.20 25.53
C ALA A 22 52.94 20.26 26.74
N SER A 23 53.25 18.99 26.40
CA SER A 23 54.22 18.05 26.98
C SER A 23 54.24 17.81 28.51
N THR A 24 54.02 16.54 28.90
CA THR A 24 55.03 15.84 29.76
C THR A 24 54.92 14.32 29.58
N LEU A 25 56.05 13.76 29.19
CA LEU A 25 56.39 12.36 29.07
C LEU A 25 56.69 11.80 30.48
N LEU A 26 55.95 10.79 30.93
CA LEU A 26 56.35 9.97 32.08
C LEU A 26 56.30 8.49 31.70
N LEU A 27 57.48 7.91 31.53
CA LEU A 27 57.75 6.48 31.46
C LEU A 27 57.46 5.85 32.82
N ALA A 28 56.53 4.91 32.87
CA ALA A 28 56.40 3.96 33.94
C ALA A 28 56.38 2.54 33.34
N ILE A 29 57.48 1.85 33.58
CA ILE A 29 57.69 0.42 33.31
C ILE A 29 56.96 -0.34 34.42
N GLY A 30 56.01 -1.21 34.08
CA GLY A 30 55.30 -2.01 35.08
C GLY A 30 54.48 -3.14 34.50
N ASN A 31 55.05 -4.32 34.54
CA ASN A 31 54.44 -5.66 34.60
C ASN A 31 53.39 -6.08 33.55
N TRP A 32 53.86 -6.85 32.59
CA TRP A 32 53.07 -7.69 31.72
C TRP A 32 52.48 -8.87 32.51
N LEU A 33 51.16 -8.91 32.70
CA LEU A 33 50.41 -10.12 32.95
C LEU A 33 49.58 -10.43 31.71
N PRO A 34 49.47 -11.67 31.26
CA PRO A 34 48.66 -12.00 30.10
C PRO A 34 47.18 -11.88 30.47
N VAL A 35 46.51 -10.85 29.92
CA VAL A 35 45.08 -10.80 29.92
C VAL A 35 44.59 -11.76 28.86
N SER A 36 43.91 -12.82 29.28
CA SER A 36 43.13 -13.70 28.40
C SER A 36 42.12 -12.85 27.66
N ALA A 37 42.28 -12.74 26.36
CA ALA A 37 41.26 -12.14 25.49
C ALA A 37 40.01 -13.03 25.53
N GLN A 38 39.01 -12.61 26.30
CA GLN A 38 37.66 -13.06 26.05
C GLN A 38 37.20 -12.39 24.75
N THR A 39 37.14 -13.19 23.70
CA THR A 39 36.44 -12.84 22.48
C THR A 39 34.95 -12.77 22.82
N SER A 40 34.48 -11.57 23.16
CA SER A 40 33.06 -11.28 23.08
C SER A 40 32.70 -11.33 21.60
N SER A 41 31.97 -12.34 21.21
CA SER A 41 31.26 -12.38 19.91
C SER A 41 30.45 -11.10 19.77
N PRO A 42 30.48 -10.44 18.62
CA PRO A 42 29.50 -9.37 18.37
C PRO A 42 28.12 -9.99 18.45
N ASP A 43 27.25 -9.43 19.29
CA ASP A 43 25.83 -9.65 19.26
C ASP A 43 25.37 -9.39 17.82
N THR A 44 25.21 -10.45 17.07
CA THR A 44 24.41 -10.42 15.85
C THR A 44 22.99 -10.17 16.32
N ASN A 45 22.56 -8.91 16.23
CA ASN A 45 21.16 -8.55 16.17
C ASN A 45 20.60 -9.19 14.88
N GLU A 46 20.43 -10.49 14.89
CA GLU A 46 19.60 -11.17 13.91
C GLU A 46 18.19 -10.61 14.09
N LEU A 47 17.80 -9.81 13.12
CA LEU A 47 16.38 -9.48 12.92
C LEU A 47 15.64 -10.81 12.92
N PRO A 48 14.60 -10.97 13.75
CA PRO A 48 13.80 -12.19 13.71
C PRO A 48 13.36 -12.42 12.27
N PRO A 49 13.40 -13.69 11.79
CA PRO A 49 12.99 -13.99 10.43
C PRO A 49 11.59 -13.41 10.22
N LEU A 50 11.43 -12.66 9.13
CA LEU A 50 10.13 -12.20 8.68
C LEU A 50 9.25 -13.45 8.58
N GLN A 51 8.39 -13.66 9.57
CA GLN A 51 7.35 -14.67 9.45
C GLN A 51 6.36 -14.14 8.43
N LEU A 52 6.57 -14.57 7.19
CA LEU A 52 5.57 -14.45 6.14
C LEU A 52 4.38 -15.29 6.62
N HIS A 53 3.40 -14.63 7.23
CA HIS A 53 2.11 -15.25 7.48
C HIS A 53 1.40 -15.35 6.12
N MET A 54 1.76 -16.40 5.38
CA MET A 54 0.87 -16.87 4.33
C MET A 54 -0.34 -17.48 5.04
N PRO A 55 -1.55 -16.97 4.84
CA PRO A 55 -2.72 -17.64 5.35
C PRO A 55 -2.76 -19.05 4.75
N MET A 56 -2.77 -20.07 5.60
CA MET A 56 -3.07 -21.42 5.15
C MET A 56 -4.51 -21.43 4.67
N VAL A 57 -4.69 -21.33 3.34
CA VAL A 57 -5.98 -21.55 2.71
C VAL A 57 -6.40 -23.01 3.03
N ARG A 58 -7.40 -23.15 3.88
CA ARG A 58 -8.09 -24.44 4.12
C ARG A 58 -8.96 -24.71 2.91
N GLY A 59 -8.45 -25.46 1.98
CA GLY A 59 -9.24 -25.91 0.85
C GLY A 59 -8.34 -26.65 -0.13
N GLY A 60 -8.67 -27.86 -0.45
CA GLY A 60 -8.10 -28.80 -1.39
C GLY A 60 -6.79 -28.42 -2.08
N VAL A 61 -6.02 -29.41 -2.48
CA VAL A 61 -4.81 -29.20 -3.33
C VAL A 61 -5.26 -28.55 -4.63
N ALA A 62 -5.56 -27.24 -4.57
CA ALA A 62 -5.64 -26.42 -5.78
C ALA A 62 -4.22 -26.40 -6.33
N THR A 63 -4.03 -26.85 -7.53
CA THR A 63 -2.83 -26.65 -8.29
C THR A 63 -2.62 -25.12 -8.33
N LEU A 64 -1.71 -24.60 -7.50
CA LEU A 64 -1.34 -23.19 -7.56
C LEU A 64 -0.89 -22.94 -8.98
N GLY A 65 -1.71 -22.26 -9.77
CA GLY A 65 -1.38 -21.84 -11.11
C GLY A 65 -0.11 -20.98 -11.03
N LEU A 66 0.88 -21.30 -11.85
CA LEU A 66 2.02 -20.41 -11.98
C LEU A 66 1.50 -19.12 -12.66
N CYS A 67 1.91 -17.98 -12.16
CA CYS A 67 1.61 -16.72 -12.83
C CYS A 67 2.19 -16.71 -14.24
N PRO A 68 1.49 -16.10 -15.22
CA PRO A 68 2.01 -15.92 -16.56
C PRO A 68 3.40 -15.27 -16.53
N ALA A 69 4.34 -15.81 -17.32
CA ALA A 69 5.68 -15.24 -17.45
C ALA A 69 5.71 -14.01 -18.35
N ASP A 70 4.77 -13.93 -19.27
CA ASP A 70 4.64 -12.93 -20.33
C ASP A 70 3.21 -12.45 -20.48
N SER A 71 3.05 -11.28 -21.09
CA SER A 71 1.78 -10.66 -21.41
C SER A 71 1.86 -9.91 -22.74
N SER A 72 0.73 -9.81 -23.44
CA SER A 72 0.57 -8.94 -24.60
C SER A 72 0.04 -7.55 -24.22
N ASN A 73 -0.29 -7.32 -22.95
CA ASN A 73 -0.82 -6.03 -22.49
C ASN A 73 0.27 -4.95 -22.51
N SER A 74 -0.15 -3.72 -22.75
CA SER A 74 0.72 -2.55 -22.72
C SER A 74 0.13 -1.48 -21.83
N TYR A 75 0.98 -0.84 -21.03
CA TYR A 75 0.57 0.16 -20.07
C TYR A 75 1.23 1.49 -20.40
N THR A 76 0.55 2.57 -20.02
CA THR A 76 1.06 3.94 -20.14
C THR A 76 1.35 4.52 -18.77
N THR A 77 2.07 5.62 -18.75
CA THR A 77 2.48 6.28 -17.52
C THR A 77 1.75 7.59 -17.34
N THR A 78 1.64 8.03 -16.10
CA THR A 78 1.19 9.40 -15.77
C THR A 78 2.17 10.05 -14.82
N THR A 79 2.40 11.35 -15.00
CA THR A 79 3.23 12.13 -14.09
C THR A 79 2.50 12.30 -12.77
N ILE A 80 3.18 12.05 -11.65
CA ILE A 80 2.63 12.29 -10.32
C ILE A 80 2.39 13.77 -10.09
N MET A 81 1.49 14.10 -9.17
CA MET A 81 1.32 15.45 -8.63
C MET A 81 2.11 15.56 -7.31
N GLY A 82 2.75 16.70 -7.11
CA GLY A 82 3.58 16.93 -5.91
C GLY A 82 4.94 16.26 -6.00
N GLN A 83 5.49 15.91 -4.86
CA GLN A 83 6.80 15.26 -4.75
C GLN A 83 6.66 13.75 -4.77
N PRO A 84 7.62 13.04 -5.38
CA PRO A 84 7.74 11.61 -5.20
C PRO A 84 7.85 11.25 -3.73
N ARG A 85 7.37 10.07 -3.40
CA ARG A 85 7.50 9.48 -2.07
C ARG A 85 8.94 9.52 -1.57
N ASN A 86 9.10 9.74 -0.25
CA ASN A 86 10.43 9.72 0.39
C ASN A 86 11.12 8.36 0.14
N PRO A 87 12.31 8.35 -0.49
CA PRO A 87 13.06 7.13 -0.78
C PRO A 87 13.50 6.37 0.48
N ASP A 88 13.61 7.04 1.64
CA ASP A 88 13.95 6.40 2.92
C ASP A 88 12.83 5.47 3.43
N ARG A 89 11.65 5.53 2.83
CA ARG A 89 10.56 4.59 3.07
C ARG A 89 10.20 3.87 1.77
N PRO A 90 10.93 2.83 1.41
CA PRO A 90 10.65 2.08 0.19
C PRO A 90 9.25 1.45 0.26
N PRO A 91 8.48 1.42 -0.85
CA PRO A 91 7.13 0.88 -0.89
C PRO A 91 7.01 -0.56 -0.36
N LEU A 92 8.03 -1.38 -0.60
CA LEU A 92 8.11 -2.75 -0.08
C LEU A 92 8.02 -2.81 1.46
N LEU A 93 8.58 -1.81 2.16
CA LEU A 93 8.59 -1.72 3.63
C LEU A 93 7.52 -0.76 4.17
N ASP A 94 6.64 -0.28 3.32
CA ASP A 94 5.56 0.61 3.75
C ASP A 94 4.27 -0.15 3.99
N PRO A 95 3.79 -0.22 5.26
CA PRO A 95 2.58 -0.94 5.63
C PRO A 95 1.29 -0.32 5.05
N ASP A 96 1.37 0.90 4.54
CA ASP A 96 0.24 1.56 3.87
C ASP A 96 0.16 1.23 2.37
N LEU A 97 1.21 0.65 1.80
CA LEU A 97 1.26 0.19 0.42
C LEU A 97 1.32 -1.33 0.30
N ASN A 98 2.05 -1.97 1.20
CA ASN A 98 2.22 -3.43 1.24
C ASN A 98 1.46 -4.01 2.43
N LEU A 99 0.24 -4.50 2.20
CA LEU A 99 -0.60 -5.08 3.25
C LEU A 99 0.03 -6.30 3.94
N SER A 100 0.93 -7.02 3.27
CA SER A 100 1.57 -8.20 3.86
C SER A 100 2.38 -7.87 5.11
N ILE A 101 2.88 -6.64 5.23
CA ILE A 101 3.62 -6.19 6.42
C ILE A 101 2.70 -6.02 7.62
N ARG A 102 1.47 -5.52 7.39
CA ARG A 102 0.46 -5.41 8.45
C ARG A 102 -0.03 -6.79 8.87
N GLY A 103 -0.29 -7.66 7.90
CA GLY A 103 -1.02 -8.91 8.12
C GLY A 103 -2.50 -8.65 8.41
N TYR A 104 -3.24 -9.73 8.57
CA TYR A 104 -4.67 -9.70 8.87
C TYR A 104 -5.10 -10.97 9.58
N THR A 105 -6.24 -10.92 10.26
CA THR A 105 -6.84 -12.06 10.96
C THR A 105 -8.27 -12.27 10.49
N VAL A 106 -8.72 -13.51 10.50
CA VAL A 106 -10.12 -13.86 10.19
C VAL A 106 -11.05 -13.17 11.18
N THR A 107 -12.14 -12.62 10.68
CA THR A 107 -13.25 -12.09 11.50
C THR A 107 -14.56 -12.74 11.11
N THR A 108 -15.53 -12.71 12.01
CA THR A 108 -16.87 -13.28 11.79
C THR A 108 -17.86 -12.14 11.60
N SER A 109 -18.48 -12.08 10.43
CA SER A 109 -19.55 -11.14 10.11
C SER A 109 -20.37 -11.67 8.94
N THR A 110 -21.33 -10.90 8.43
CA THR A 110 -22.17 -11.28 7.30
C THR A 110 -21.37 -11.42 6.02
N LEU A 111 -21.43 -12.59 5.38
CA LEU A 111 -20.73 -12.92 4.12
C LEU A 111 -21.49 -12.39 2.88
N SER A 112 -22.01 -11.18 2.96
CA SER A 112 -22.74 -10.52 1.86
C SER A 112 -22.55 -9.02 1.93
N LEU A 113 -23.07 -8.29 0.95
CA LEU A 113 -23.14 -6.84 1.01
C LEU A 113 -23.88 -6.38 2.26
N VAL A 114 -23.42 -5.28 2.84
CA VAL A 114 -24.00 -4.67 4.04
C VAL A 114 -24.44 -3.25 3.77
N ALA A 115 -25.47 -2.81 4.51
CA ALA A 115 -25.86 -1.41 4.56
C ALA A 115 -24.95 -0.70 5.58
N ILE A 116 -24.29 0.36 5.13
CA ILE A 116 -23.49 1.25 5.96
C ILE A 116 -24.18 2.60 6.00
N ASP A 117 -24.32 3.19 7.18
CA ASP A 117 -24.88 4.52 7.34
C ASP A 117 -23.98 5.61 6.74
N GLY A 118 -24.61 6.78 6.48
CA GLY A 118 -23.90 7.95 5.99
C GLY A 118 -24.16 8.25 4.50
N PRO A 119 -23.58 9.33 3.99
CA PRO A 119 -23.73 9.73 2.59
C PRO A 119 -23.11 8.71 1.65
N THR A 120 -23.58 8.69 0.42
CA THR A 120 -23.00 7.91 -0.70
C THR A 120 -22.11 8.84 -1.49
N ASP A 121 -20.94 8.37 -1.89
CA ASP A 121 -20.08 9.03 -2.87
C ASP A 121 -20.30 8.37 -4.24
N ASP A 122 -20.90 9.10 -5.18
CA ASP A 122 -21.16 8.62 -6.54
C ASP A 122 -19.87 8.42 -7.36
N ASP A 123 -18.73 8.98 -6.88
CA ASP A 123 -17.42 8.84 -7.49
C ASP A 123 -16.56 7.74 -6.84
N ALA A 124 -17.10 6.99 -5.89
CA ALA A 124 -16.40 5.87 -5.28
C ALA A 124 -16.06 4.77 -6.30
N PRO A 125 -14.92 4.10 -6.15
CA PRO A 125 -14.53 2.97 -7.01
C PRO A 125 -15.55 1.84 -6.94
N GLN A 126 -16.05 1.38 -8.08
CA GLN A 126 -17.07 0.33 -8.16
C GLN A 126 -16.42 -1.06 -8.29
N LEU A 127 -16.36 -1.82 -7.20
CA LEU A 127 -15.64 -3.08 -7.10
C LEU A 127 -16.19 -4.19 -8.01
N ALA A 128 -17.47 -4.14 -8.37
CA ALA A 128 -18.06 -5.08 -9.33
C ALA A 128 -17.30 -5.12 -10.65
N HIS A 129 -16.68 -4.01 -11.04
CA HIS A 129 -15.93 -3.87 -12.29
C HIS A 129 -14.49 -4.42 -12.21
N LEU A 130 -14.08 -4.97 -11.07
CA LEU A 130 -12.89 -5.83 -10.99
C LEU A 130 -13.05 -7.03 -11.93
N PHE A 131 -14.29 -7.43 -12.20
CA PHE A 131 -14.66 -8.56 -13.05
C PHE A 131 -15.33 -8.12 -14.35
N ARG A 132 -15.23 -8.98 -15.38
CA ARG A 132 -15.98 -8.78 -16.63
C ARG A 132 -16.65 -10.09 -17.07
N PRO A 133 -17.99 -10.13 -17.13
CA PRO A 133 -18.92 -9.04 -16.81
C PRO A 133 -18.87 -8.62 -15.35
N ALA A 134 -19.26 -7.37 -15.08
CA ALA A 134 -19.33 -6.83 -13.72
C ALA A 134 -20.27 -7.68 -12.86
N ARG A 135 -19.83 -8.06 -11.66
CA ARG A 135 -20.59 -8.90 -10.74
C ARG A 135 -20.23 -8.62 -9.28
N VAL A 136 -21.11 -8.99 -8.37
CA VAL A 136 -20.78 -9.21 -6.96
C VAL A 136 -20.37 -10.66 -6.81
N PRO A 137 -19.13 -10.97 -6.43
CA PRO A 137 -18.71 -12.35 -6.14
C PRO A 137 -19.21 -12.78 -4.78
N ASP A 138 -19.20 -14.08 -4.49
CA ASP A 138 -19.36 -14.57 -3.13
C ASP A 138 -18.14 -14.18 -2.29
N PHE A 139 -18.37 -13.97 -0.98
CA PHE A 139 -17.35 -13.66 0.01
C PHE A 139 -17.16 -14.87 0.93
N PRO A 140 -16.23 -15.80 0.64
CA PRO A 140 -16.05 -17.00 1.44
C PRO A 140 -15.41 -16.73 2.80
N ALA A 141 -14.63 -15.63 2.93
CA ALA A 141 -14.02 -15.25 4.19
C ALA A 141 -13.86 -13.73 4.32
N LEU A 142 -13.82 -13.28 5.56
CA LEU A 142 -13.69 -11.87 5.95
C LEU A 142 -12.54 -11.69 6.93
N TYR A 143 -11.87 -10.55 6.86
CA TYR A 143 -10.69 -10.30 7.66
C TYR A 143 -10.67 -8.88 8.21
N GLN A 144 -9.96 -8.75 9.34
CA GLN A 144 -9.49 -7.49 9.88
C GLN A 144 -8.00 -7.36 9.61
N VAL A 145 -7.60 -6.30 8.91
CA VAL A 145 -6.20 -5.89 8.77
C VAL A 145 -5.71 -5.39 10.13
N TYR A 146 -4.46 -5.68 10.48
CA TYR A 146 -3.87 -5.12 11.68
C TYR A 146 -3.58 -3.63 11.49
N ASP A 147 -3.84 -2.86 12.53
CA ASP A 147 -3.40 -1.46 12.57
C ASP A 147 -1.88 -1.37 12.62
N TRP A 148 -1.35 -0.18 12.37
CA TRP A 148 0.08 0.06 12.40
C TRP A 148 0.43 1.09 13.46
N ASP A 149 1.17 0.65 14.47
CA ASP A 149 1.64 1.54 15.53
C ASP A 149 2.97 2.18 15.13
N TRP A 150 2.90 3.44 14.74
CA TRP A 150 4.07 4.24 14.35
C TRP A 150 4.93 4.64 15.55
N SER A 151 4.44 4.49 16.78
CA SER A 151 5.11 4.94 18.01
C SER A 151 6.01 3.87 18.64
N CYS A 152 5.83 2.59 18.32
CA CYS A 152 6.51 1.48 18.98
C CYS A 152 8.02 1.42 18.70
N ARG A 153 8.46 1.83 17.51
CA ARG A 153 9.86 1.90 17.08
C ARG A 153 9.98 2.70 15.78
N VAL A 154 11.21 2.97 15.35
CA VAL A 154 11.48 3.54 14.02
C VAL A 154 10.90 2.61 12.95
N GLY A 155 10.06 3.15 12.07
CA GLY A 155 9.32 2.39 11.04
C GLY A 155 8.01 1.77 11.51
N GLY A 156 7.69 1.83 12.80
CA GLY A 156 6.45 1.29 13.37
C GLY A 156 6.47 -0.22 13.59
N CYS A 157 5.36 -0.77 14.04
CA CYS A 157 5.13 -2.21 14.21
C CYS A 157 3.64 -2.56 14.07
N VAL A 158 3.36 -3.85 13.92
CA VAL A 158 2.01 -4.39 13.86
C VAL A 158 1.28 -4.12 15.16
N GLY A 159 0.13 -3.46 15.06
CA GLY A 159 -0.77 -3.15 16.17
C GLY A 159 -1.82 -4.24 16.41
N LYS A 160 -3.01 -3.83 16.87
CA LYS A 160 -4.16 -4.69 17.04
C LYS A 160 -4.96 -4.78 15.74
N PRO A 161 -5.81 -5.82 15.55
CA PRO A 161 -6.78 -5.80 14.45
C PRO A 161 -7.64 -4.53 14.49
N ILE A 162 -7.87 -3.93 13.33
CA ILE A 162 -8.75 -2.77 13.20
C ILE A 162 -10.18 -3.22 13.52
N ALA A 163 -10.75 -2.64 14.58
CA ALA A 163 -12.07 -3.04 15.05
C ALA A 163 -13.23 -2.29 14.38
N VAL A 164 -12.96 -1.12 13.80
CA VAL A 164 -13.96 -0.27 13.13
C VAL A 164 -13.35 0.26 11.83
N PRO A 165 -13.91 -0.13 10.67
CA PRO A 165 -14.99 -1.12 10.49
C PRO A 165 -14.56 -2.54 10.90
N GLU A 166 -15.53 -3.40 11.21
CA GLU A 166 -15.27 -4.79 11.64
C GLU A 166 -14.71 -5.70 10.53
N VAL A 167 -14.84 -5.28 9.28
CA VAL A 167 -14.27 -5.95 8.10
C VAL A 167 -13.50 -4.91 7.28
N THR A 168 -12.23 -5.17 7.05
CA THR A 168 -11.33 -4.27 6.30
C THR A 168 -10.69 -4.93 5.09
N LEU A 169 -10.88 -6.25 4.95
CA LEU A 169 -10.41 -7.03 3.83
C LEU A 169 -11.40 -8.17 3.57
N VAL A 170 -11.80 -8.37 2.33
CA VAL A 170 -12.70 -9.46 1.95
C VAL A 170 -12.01 -10.40 0.97
N GLU A 171 -12.28 -11.68 1.13
CA GLU A 171 -11.98 -12.70 0.14
C GLU A 171 -13.14 -12.77 -0.85
N MET A 172 -12.83 -12.79 -2.13
CA MET A 172 -13.78 -12.81 -3.24
C MET A 172 -13.56 -14.08 -4.06
N VAL A 173 -14.64 -14.81 -4.37
CA VAL A 173 -14.55 -15.94 -5.29
C VAL A 173 -14.17 -15.47 -6.69
N THR A 174 -13.16 -16.13 -7.26
CA THR A 174 -12.65 -15.92 -8.60
C THR A 174 -12.66 -17.21 -9.41
N ILE A 175 -12.52 -17.08 -10.73
CA ILE A 175 -12.26 -18.21 -11.63
C ILE A 175 -10.75 -18.21 -11.91
N PRO A 176 -10.03 -19.32 -11.72
CA PRO A 176 -8.61 -19.37 -12.02
C PRO A 176 -8.29 -18.82 -13.42
N SER A 177 -7.30 -17.93 -13.49
CA SER A 177 -6.86 -17.24 -14.71
C SER A 177 -7.86 -16.23 -15.31
N GLU A 178 -8.98 -15.93 -14.66
CA GLU A 178 -9.83 -14.82 -15.14
C GLU A 178 -9.09 -13.49 -15.04
N PRO A 179 -9.23 -12.61 -16.05
CA PRO A 179 -8.64 -11.27 -15.99
C PRO A 179 -9.30 -10.41 -14.93
N LEU A 180 -8.51 -9.66 -14.17
CA LEU A 180 -8.96 -8.66 -13.22
C LEU A 180 -8.63 -7.26 -13.76
N TYR A 181 -9.49 -6.28 -13.42
CA TYR A 181 -9.43 -4.92 -13.92
C TYR A 181 -9.46 -3.90 -12.77
N PRO A 182 -9.00 -2.65 -12.94
CA PRO A 182 -9.17 -1.65 -11.90
C PRO A 182 -10.68 -1.37 -11.72
N PRO A 183 -11.17 -1.34 -10.47
CA PRO A 183 -12.54 -0.91 -10.20
C PRO A 183 -12.89 0.39 -10.89
N ARG A 184 -14.05 0.45 -11.55
CA ARG A 184 -14.46 1.62 -12.32
C ARG A 184 -14.70 2.82 -11.41
N ARG A 185 -14.27 3.99 -11.86
CA ARG A 185 -14.64 5.29 -11.34
C ARG A 185 -15.11 6.19 -12.49
N ASN A 186 -16.02 7.11 -12.22
CA ASN A 186 -16.52 8.05 -13.25
C ASN A 186 -15.48 9.13 -13.59
N ALA A 187 -14.70 9.57 -12.59
CA ALA A 187 -13.65 10.56 -12.78
C ALA A 187 -12.34 9.93 -13.27
N THR A 188 -11.57 10.68 -14.06
CA THR A 188 -10.21 10.33 -14.47
C THR A 188 -9.19 11.18 -13.68
N ILE A 189 -7.99 10.63 -13.53
CA ILE A 189 -6.85 11.34 -12.93
C ILE A 189 -6.01 12.09 -14.00
N GLY A 190 -6.46 12.10 -15.25
CA GLY A 190 -5.82 12.70 -16.42
C GLY A 190 -5.28 11.64 -17.41
N GLY A 191 -5.14 12.01 -18.68
CA GLY A 191 -4.64 11.11 -19.72
C GLY A 191 -5.48 9.84 -19.96
N ASN A 192 -6.78 9.87 -19.68
CA ASN A 192 -7.70 8.72 -19.69
C ASN A 192 -7.37 7.65 -18.62
N HIS A 193 -6.50 7.94 -17.67
CA HIS A 193 -6.25 7.06 -16.54
C HIS A 193 -7.29 7.28 -15.45
N ILE A 194 -7.73 6.20 -14.82
CA ILE A 194 -8.65 6.23 -13.67
C ILE A 194 -7.90 6.01 -12.35
N ALA A 195 -6.74 5.37 -12.40
CA ALA A 195 -5.95 5.06 -11.22
C ALA A 195 -4.44 5.14 -11.49
N LEU A 196 -3.67 5.29 -10.42
CA LEU A 196 -2.21 5.34 -10.40
C LEU A 196 -1.68 4.18 -9.55
N VAL A 197 -0.75 3.38 -10.09
CA VAL A 197 -0.13 2.28 -9.35
C VAL A 197 0.91 2.83 -8.38
N LEU A 198 0.71 2.62 -7.09
CA LEU A 198 1.65 3.02 -6.04
C LEU A 198 2.61 1.90 -5.64
N TYR A 199 2.17 0.64 -5.76
CA TYR A 199 2.97 -0.52 -5.41
C TYR A 199 2.54 -1.75 -6.20
N ALA A 200 3.50 -2.54 -6.65
CA ALA A 200 3.27 -3.82 -7.32
C ALA A 200 4.34 -4.85 -6.95
N GLU A 201 3.90 -6.05 -6.67
CA GLU A 201 4.66 -7.30 -6.60
C GLU A 201 3.94 -8.38 -7.41
N GLN A 202 4.54 -9.55 -7.52
CA GLN A 202 3.99 -10.64 -8.32
C GLN A 202 2.54 -11.02 -7.95
N PHE A 203 2.19 -10.92 -6.66
CA PHE A 203 0.91 -11.41 -6.13
C PHE A 203 0.05 -10.31 -5.49
N ARG A 204 0.44 -9.04 -5.64
CA ARG A 204 -0.28 -7.92 -5.04
C ARG A 204 -0.09 -6.62 -5.78
N LEU A 205 -1.12 -5.79 -5.75
CA LEU A 205 -1.13 -4.49 -6.38
C LEU A 205 -1.84 -3.49 -5.47
N THR A 206 -1.24 -2.32 -5.30
CA THR A 206 -1.87 -1.19 -4.62
C THR A 206 -1.91 0.01 -5.56
N PHE A 207 -3.09 0.58 -5.75
CA PHE A 207 -3.29 1.73 -6.62
C PHE A 207 -4.26 2.73 -6.01
N THR A 208 -4.09 3.99 -6.36
CA THR A 208 -4.91 5.11 -5.89
C THR A 208 -5.69 5.74 -7.05
N TYR A 209 -6.76 6.47 -6.72
CA TYR A 209 -7.59 7.20 -7.67
C TYR A 209 -7.24 8.70 -7.69
N THR A 210 -6.01 9.01 -7.33
CA THR A 210 -5.43 10.35 -7.40
C THR A 210 -4.08 10.28 -8.12
N ARG A 211 -3.40 11.41 -8.30
CA ARG A 211 -2.08 11.47 -8.93
C ARG A 211 -0.94 11.66 -7.93
N GLU A 212 -1.24 11.74 -6.66
CA GLU A 212 -0.26 11.88 -5.59
C GLU A 212 0.38 10.52 -5.27
N ASP A 213 1.70 10.51 -5.11
CA ASP A 213 2.45 9.31 -4.72
C ASP A 213 2.34 9.07 -3.21
N THR A 214 1.11 8.93 -2.72
CA THR A 214 0.81 8.73 -1.29
C THR A 214 -0.46 7.91 -1.09
N PRO A 215 -0.51 7.04 -0.07
CA PRO A 215 -1.72 6.33 0.32
C PRO A 215 -2.70 7.18 1.16
N ALA A 216 -2.36 8.44 1.49
CA ALA A 216 -3.08 9.24 2.46
C ALA A 216 -4.15 10.17 1.84
N ILE A 217 -4.28 10.17 0.50
CA ILE A 217 -5.20 11.08 -0.22
C ILE A 217 -6.14 10.28 -1.10
N GLY A 218 -7.45 10.48 -0.91
CA GLY A 218 -8.50 9.85 -1.69
C GLY A 218 -8.56 8.34 -1.53
N TYR A 219 -9.18 7.68 -2.51
CA TYR A 219 -9.38 6.24 -2.49
C TYR A 219 -8.11 5.49 -2.86
N LEU A 220 -7.86 4.41 -2.13
CA LEU A 220 -6.80 3.45 -2.36
C LEU A 220 -7.39 2.04 -2.35
N VAL A 221 -6.98 1.21 -3.30
CA VAL A 221 -7.39 -0.19 -3.38
C VAL A 221 -6.17 -1.08 -3.32
N HIS A 222 -6.23 -2.10 -2.47
CA HIS A 222 -5.29 -3.21 -2.42
C HIS A 222 -5.96 -4.44 -3.00
N VAL A 223 -5.28 -5.11 -3.93
CA VAL A 223 -5.67 -6.43 -4.45
C VAL A 223 -4.53 -7.39 -4.14
N GLU A 224 -4.85 -8.48 -3.46
CA GLU A 224 -3.89 -9.49 -3.00
C GLU A 224 -4.31 -10.88 -3.53
N ASN A 225 -3.36 -11.80 -3.54
CA ASN A 225 -3.58 -13.19 -3.95
C ASN A 225 -4.04 -13.34 -5.41
N PHE A 226 -3.40 -12.60 -6.32
CA PHE A 226 -3.62 -12.73 -7.76
C PHE A 226 -2.28 -12.58 -8.50
N CYS A 227 -2.23 -12.91 -9.77
CA CYS A 227 -1.05 -12.71 -10.61
C CYS A 227 -1.10 -11.31 -11.22
N VAL A 228 -0.25 -10.41 -10.78
CA VAL A 228 -0.07 -9.10 -11.43
C VAL A 228 0.46 -9.31 -12.84
N ASP A 229 -0.07 -8.56 -13.81
CA ASP A 229 0.42 -8.61 -15.19
C ASP A 229 1.92 -8.34 -15.24
N PRO A 230 2.73 -9.22 -15.88
CA PRO A 230 4.19 -9.08 -15.87
C PRO A 230 4.69 -7.79 -16.53
N ASN A 231 3.99 -7.27 -17.54
CA ASN A 231 4.37 -6.01 -18.17
C ASN A 231 4.04 -4.81 -17.28
N LEU A 232 2.94 -4.87 -16.52
CA LEU A 232 2.60 -3.86 -15.50
C LEU A 232 3.64 -3.84 -14.38
N LEU A 233 4.00 -5.04 -13.89
CA LEU A 233 5.01 -5.19 -12.85
C LEU A 233 6.38 -4.66 -13.31
N ALA A 234 6.81 -5.03 -14.51
CA ALA A 234 8.08 -4.57 -15.08
C ALA A 234 8.10 -3.04 -15.25
N LEU A 235 7.02 -2.44 -15.75
CA LEU A 235 6.90 -1.00 -15.89
C LEU A 235 6.95 -0.30 -14.52
N TYR A 236 6.23 -0.82 -13.52
CA TYR A 236 6.27 -0.28 -12.16
C TYR A 236 7.70 -0.31 -11.59
N GLN A 237 8.40 -1.45 -11.72
CA GLN A 237 9.76 -1.60 -11.21
C GLN A 237 10.74 -0.63 -11.89
N GLN A 238 10.63 -0.46 -13.22
CA GLN A 238 11.43 0.50 -13.98
C GLN A 238 11.22 1.93 -13.47
N LEU A 239 9.98 2.37 -13.32
CA LEU A 239 9.63 3.72 -12.92
C LEU A 239 9.96 3.99 -11.43
N HIS A 240 9.80 2.96 -10.59
CA HIS A 240 10.24 3.02 -9.20
C HIS A 240 11.75 3.27 -9.09
N GLN A 241 12.56 2.52 -9.85
CA GLN A 241 14.02 2.69 -9.90
C GLN A 241 14.44 4.04 -10.49
N ALA A 242 13.63 4.59 -11.41
CA ALA A 242 13.86 5.91 -12.02
C ALA A 242 13.44 7.09 -11.13
N GLY A 243 13.03 6.86 -9.86
CA GLY A 243 12.72 7.91 -8.89
C GLY A 243 11.27 8.36 -8.85
N ARG A 244 10.32 7.60 -9.43
CA ARG A 244 8.87 7.73 -9.26
C ARG A 244 8.24 9.07 -9.67
N THR A 245 8.91 9.87 -10.50
CA THR A 245 8.31 11.11 -11.05
C THR A 245 7.15 10.82 -12.00
N THR A 246 7.12 9.62 -12.56
CA THR A 246 6.01 9.02 -13.29
C THR A 246 5.77 7.62 -12.75
N LEU A 247 4.52 7.18 -12.77
CA LEU A 247 4.13 5.83 -12.36
C LEU A 247 3.16 5.25 -13.39
N PRO A 248 2.91 3.92 -13.39
CA PRO A 248 1.92 3.34 -14.29
C PRO A 248 0.53 3.93 -14.01
N GLY A 249 -0.11 4.44 -15.05
CA GLY A 249 -1.51 4.86 -15.03
C GLY A 249 -2.39 3.75 -15.59
N LEU A 250 -3.45 3.40 -14.87
CA LEU A 250 -4.42 2.38 -15.28
C LEU A 250 -5.62 3.04 -15.95
N ARG A 251 -5.98 2.54 -17.13
CA ARG A 251 -7.22 2.88 -17.80
C ARG A 251 -8.31 1.89 -17.40
N LEU A 252 -9.56 2.24 -17.69
CA LEU A 252 -10.70 1.40 -17.36
C LEU A 252 -10.59 -0.03 -17.92
N ASP A 253 -10.00 -0.17 -19.13
CA ASP A 253 -9.93 -1.45 -19.85
C ASP A 253 -8.57 -2.16 -19.69
N ASP A 254 -7.64 -1.60 -18.94
CA ASP A 254 -6.35 -2.24 -18.66
C ASP A 254 -6.56 -3.39 -17.67
N SER A 255 -6.22 -4.63 -18.07
CA SER A 255 -6.18 -5.73 -17.11
C SER A 255 -5.03 -5.49 -16.13
N ILE A 256 -5.26 -5.61 -14.83
CA ILE A 256 -4.21 -5.52 -13.82
C ILE A 256 -3.48 -6.85 -13.61
N GLY A 257 -4.02 -7.91 -14.18
CA GLY A 257 -3.48 -9.28 -14.07
C GLY A 257 -4.58 -10.31 -14.12
N THR A 258 -4.32 -11.49 -13.58
CA THR A 258 -5.26 -12.63 -13.58
C THR A 258 -5.40 -13.24 -12.20
N ALA A 259 -6.56 -13.84 -11.92
CA ALA A 259 -6.77 -14.59 -10.70
C ALA A 259 -5.78 -15.76 -10.61
N LEU A 260 -5.08 -15.88 -9.48
CA LEU A 260 -4.12 -16.97 -9.20
C LEU A 260 -4.83 -18.31 -8.99
N GLY A 261 -6.02 -18.27 -8.39
CA GLY A 261 -6.80 -19.44 -8.02
C GLY A 261 -8.28 -19.10 -7.91
N GLU A 262 -8.96 -19.76 -6.98
CA GLU A 262 -10.40 -19.64 -6.76
C GLU A 262 -10.78 -18.42 -5.91
N SER A 263 -9.81 -17.66 -5.42
CA SER A 263 -10.08 -16.44 -4.65
C SER A 263 -8.99 -15.37 -4.81
N ALA A 264 -9.41 -14.11 -4.68
CA ALA A 264 -8.57 -12.94 -4.51
C ALA A 264 -9.05 -12.13 -3.31
N LEU A 265 -8.17 -11.30 -2.74
CA LEU A 265 -8.49 -10.47 -1.59
C LEU A 265 -8.53 -9.01 -1.99
N ILE A 266 -9.49 -8.26 -1.47
CA ILE A 266 -9.59 -6.83 -1.72
C ILE A 266 -9.79 -6.03 -0.43
N SER A 267 -9.09 -4.90 -0.33
CA SER A 267 -9.27 -3.90 0.70
C SER A 267 -9.40 -2.53 0.06
N VAL A 268 -10.22 -1.67 0.68
CA VAL A 268 -10.43 -0.29 0.25
C VAL A 268 -10.07 0.64 1.39
N ARG A 269 -9.41 1.74 1.04
CA ARG A 269 -9.14 2.84 1.98
C ARG A 269 -9.65 4.15 1.40
N ASP A 270 -10.07 5.04 2.27
CA ASP A 270 -10.35 6.43 1.94
C ASP A 270 -9.53 7.33 2.85
N THR A 271 -8.73 8.21 2.24
CA THR A 271 -7.90 9.21 2.92
C THR A 271 -7.12 8.57 4.09
N GLY A 272 -6.50 7.41 3.80
CA GLY A 272 -5.67 6.65 4.74
C GLY A 272 -6.42 5.70 5.68
N SER A 273 -7.74 5.81 5.82
CA SER A 273 -8.55 4.93 6.69
C SER A 273 -9.06 3.71 5.93
N PHE A 274 -9.04 2.54 6.58
CA PHE A 274 -9.68 1.35 6.04
C PHE A 274 -11.20 1.48 6.07
N MET A 275 -11.84 1.05 5.00
CA MET A 275 -13.28 1.01 4.84
C MET A 275 -13.77 -0.42 4.83
N ASP A 276 -15.08 -0.65 5.02
CA ASP A 276 -15.68 -1.97 4.83
C ASP A 276 -15.93 -2.21 3.33
N PRO A 277 -15.24 -3.17 2.70
CA PRO A 277 -15.38 -3.40 1.26
C PRO A 277 -16.76 -3.98 0.88
N ARG A 278 -17.59 -4.39 1.86
CA ARG A 278 -18.94 -4.93 1.62
C ARG A 278 -20.00 -3.83 1.50
N SER A 279 -19.67 -2.54 1.70
CA SER A 279 -20.66 -1.46 1.61
C SER A 279 -21.31 -1.40 0.25
N GLY A 280 -22.59 -1.81 0.18
CA GLY A 280 -23.36 -1.86 -1.07
C GLY A 280 -23.55 -0.48 -1.68
N LYS A 281 -23.74 0.55 -0.83
CA LYS A 281 -23.97 1.93 -1.29
C LYS A 281 -22.71 2.63 -1.79
N ASP A 282 -21.51 2.19 -1.37
CA ASP A 282 -20.26 2.85 -1.73
C ASP A 282 -19.55 2.13 -2.88
N TRP A 283 -19.34 0.82 -2.77
CA TRP A 283 -18.46 0.10 -3.69
C TRP A 283 -19.19 -0.80 -4.70
N TRP A 284 -20.51 -0.97 -4.59
CA TRP A 284 -21.32 -1.88 -5.42
C TRP A 284 -22.57 -1.22 -5.98
N GLN A 285 -22.58 0.11 -6.09
CA GLN A 285 -23.77 0.91 -6.45
C GLN A 285 -24.42 0.46 -7.76
N ASP A 286 -23.61 0.26 -8.80
CA ASP A 286 -24.12 -0.13 -10.13
C ASP A 286 -24.87 -1.46 -10.06
N THR A 287 -24.33 -2.42 -9.30
CA THR A 287 -24.97 -3.73 -9.14
C THR A 287 -26.20 -3.69 -8.26
N VAL A 288 -26.14 -2.93 -7.17
CA VAL A 288 -27.30 -2.73 -6.28
C VAL A 288 -28.44 -2.02 -7.02
N ARG A 289 -28.14 -0.99 -7.80
CA ARG A 289 -29.15 -0.30 -8.64
C ARG A 289 -29.76 -1.26 -9.67
N ALA A 290 -28.93 -2.10 -10.33
CA ALA A 290 -29.43 -3.08 -11.28
C ALA A 290 -30.33 -4.14 -10.63
N MET A 291 -29.96 -4.65 -9.45
CA MET A 291 -30.78 -5.60 -8.68
C MET A 291 -32.12 -4.99 -8.26
N LEU A 292 -32.13 -3.73 -7.80
CA LEU A 292 -33.37 -3.02 -7.43
C LEU A 292 -34.28 -2.77 -8.64
N ALA A 293 -33.69 -2.40 -9.78
CA ALA A 293 -34.45 -2.19 -11.03
C ALA A 293 -35.06 -3.50 -11.54
N ALA A 294 -34.32 -4.61 -11.49
CA ALA A 294 -34.84 -5.93 -11.89
C ALA A 294 -36.00 -6.40 -10.99
N LYS A 295 -35.90 -6.15 -9.69
CA LYS A 295 -36.97 -6.44 -8.73
C LYS A 295 -38.24 -5.63 -9.01
N ALA A 296 -38.12 -4.32 -9.28
CA ALA A 296 -39.24 -3.46 -9.58
C ALA A 296 -39.89 -3.76 -10.92
N ALA A 297 -39.22 -4.40 -11.86
CA ALA A 297 -39.75 -4.81 -13.16
C ALA A 297 -40.40 -6.23 -13.12
N GLY A 298 -40.17 -7.00 -12.06
CA GLY A 298 -40.77 -8.33 -11.87
C GLY A 298 -42.02 -8.36 -10.98
N ASP A 299 -42.31 -7.23 -10.31
CA ASP A 299 -43.55 -7.00 -9.56
C ASP A 299 -44.57 -6.27 -10.44
#